data_edd46942423cc3ae56baa99d43551658
#
_entry.id   edd46942423cc3ae56baa99d43551658
#
_cell.length_a   1.000
_cell.length_b   1.000
_cell.length_c   1.000
_cell.angle_alpha   90.00
_cell.angle_beta   90.00
_cell.angle_gamma   90.00
#
_symmetry.space_group_name_H-M   'P 1'
#
loop_
_entity.id
_entity.type
_entity.pdbx_description
1 polymer ?
#
loop_
_entity_poly.entity_id
_entity_poly.type
_entity_poly.pdbx_seq_one_letter_code
_entity_poly.pdbx_strand_id
1 'polypeptide(L)'
;MYNAEISRSQPTAYLFLVDQSRSMSDLMASASRSKAQFVADVLNKTLRDLIVRCTRDEGVRDYFSVGVLGYGASGVRNALTGSLSSSWLNPISAVSNGTLRVEERQKMVDDGAGGLAPQSVKFPVWFDATADGGTPMCEALAKASEVLADWSNQNPNSFPPTVLHITDGESTDGDPEQVASMLQQISTNNGGVLLYNIHVSNLSMEPIKYPSTDSVLPNEHAKLLFRMSSSFPEHIRKYAQDAHGITLSPESKAMVFNAEAEELVKFMDIGSRPAAMR
;
A
#
# COMPACT_ATOMS: atom_id res chain seq x y z
N MET A 1 20.27 -7.45 -7.90
CA MET A 1 19.42 -7.19 -6.73
C MET A 1 17.97 -7.16 -7.15
N TYR A 2 17.05 -7.48 -6.26
CA TYR A 2 15.59 -7.60 -6.51
C TYR A 2 15.18 -8.71 -7.48
N ASN A 3 15.91 -9.82 -7.52
CA ASN A 3 15.68 -10.94 -8.42
C ASN A 3 15.19 -12.22 -7.71
N ALA A 4 14.98 -12.19 -6.39
CA ALA A 4 14.49 -13.36 -5.67
C ALA A 4 13.08 -13.73 -6.14
N GLU A 5 12.85 -15.03 -6.36
CA GLU A 5 11.51 -15.56 -6.59
C GLU A 5 10.75 -15.62 -5.27
N ILE A 6 9.49 -15.20 -5.27
CA ILE A 6 8.62 -15.32 -4.10
C ILE A 6 8.00 -16.70 -4.09
N SER A 7 8.20 -17.42 -2.99
CA SER A 7 7.71 -18.77 -2.76
C SER A 7 7.26 -18.95 -1.31
N ARG A 8 6.70 -20.09 -0.97
CA ARG A 8 6.33 -20.42 0.42
C ARG A 8 7.54 -20.46 1.37
N SER A 9 8.71 -20.85 0.86
CA SER A 9 9.96 -20.88 1.64
C SER A 9 10.70 -19.55 1.64
N GLN A 10 10.36 -18.64 0.74
CA GLN A 10 10.93 -17.31 0.60
C GLN A 10 9.79 -16.30 0.32
N PRO A 11 8.93 -16.04 1.32
CA PRO A 11 7.85 -15.07 1.18
C PRO A 11 8.41 -13.65 1.07
N THR A 12 7.58 -12.67 0.75
CA THR A 12 7.92 -11.25 0.96
C THR A 12 6.95 -10.59 1.94
N ALA A 13 7.30 -9.40 2.43
CA ALA A 13 6.41 -8.63 3.30
C ALA A 13 5.83 -7.42 2.56
N TYR A 14 4.52 -7.20 2.74
CA TYR A 14 3.83 -5.95 2.41
C TYR A 14 3.33 -5.29 3.67
N LEU A 15 3.82 -4.08 3.92
CA LEU A 15 3.41 -3.27 5.05
C LEU A 15 2.72 -2.01 4.55
N PHE A 16 1.45 -1.87 4.88
CA PHE A 16 0.70 -0.65 4.60
C PHE A 16 0.84 0.31 5.79
N LEU A 17 1.32 1.52 5.54
CA LEU A 17 1.27 2.63 6.48
C LEU A 17 0.12 3.54 6.06
N VAL A 18 -0.87 3.69 6.92
CA VAL A 18 -2.10 4.42 6.60
C VAL A 18 -2.24 5.60 7.55
N ASP A 19 -2.24 6.77 6.97
CA ASP A 19 -2.59 8.01 7.67
C ASP A 19 -4.05 7.93 8.14
N GLN A 20 -4.22 8.14 9.44
CA GLN A 20 -5.51 8.17 10.11
C GLN A 20 -5.71 9.51 10.84
N SER A 21 -5.01 10.56 10.40
CA SER A 21 -5.15 11.92 10.93
C SER A 21 -6.51 12.53 10.60
N ARG A 22 -6.85 13.62 11.30
CA ARG A 22 -8.15 14.27 11.15
C ARG A 22 -8.44 14.72 9.71
N SER A 23 -7.45 15.15 8.94
CA SER A 23 -7.61 15.57 7.53
C SER A 23 -8.13 14.44 6.64
N MET A 24 -7.91 13.19 7.01
CA MET A 24 -8.47 12.03 6.31
C MET A 24 -10.01 11.93 6.41
N SER A 25 -10.66 12.72 7.28
CA SER A 25 -12.13 12.84 7.29
C SER A 25 -12.69 13.73 6.19
N ASP A 26 -11.86 14.54 5.52
CA ASP A 26 -12.29 15.40 4.43
C ASP A 26 -12.80 14.57 3.24
N LEU A 27 -13.77 15.14 2.51
CA LEU A 27 -14.31 14.48 1.32
C LEU A 27 -13.30 14.50 0.16
N MET A 28 -13.27 13.42 -0.60
CA MET A 28 -12.56 13.36 -1.88
C MET A 28 -13.21 14.32 -2.89
N ALA A 29 -12.42 14.97 -3.73
CA ALA A 29 -12.93 15.88 -4.78
C ALA A 29 -13.88 15.18 -5.76
N SER A 30 -13.63 13.90 -6.06
CA SER A 30 -14.37 13.11 -7.06
C SER A 30 -15.47 12.21 -6.49
N ALA A 31 -15.66 12.18 -5.15
CA ALA A 31 -16.59 11.25 -4.52
C ALA A 31 -17.24 11.81 -3.25
N SER A 32 -18.49 11.42 -2.98
CA SER A 32 -19.23 11.76 -1.74
C SER A 32 -18.79 10.93 -0.53
N ARG A 33 -17.52 10.55 -0.44
CA ARG A 33 -16.94 9.78 0.68
C ARG A 33 -15.64 10.42 1.15
N SER A 34 -15.28 10.20 2.42
CA SER A 34 -14.04 10.71 2.99
C SER A 34 -12.81 10.01 2.39
N LYS A 35 -11.64 10.67 2.48
CA LYS A 35 -10.34 10.07 2.13
C LYS A 35 -10.10 8.76 2.91
N ALA A 36 -10.41 8.75 4.22
CA ALA A 36 -10.30 7.55 5.06
C ALA A 36 -11.16 6.39 4.52
N GLN A 37 -12.43 6.65 4.18
CA GLN A 37 -13.32 5.62 3.63
C GLN A 37 -12.83 5.14 2.26
N PHE A 38 -12.36 6.07 1.44
CA PHE A 38 -11.76 5.75 0.15
C PHE A 38 -10.55 4.83 0.28
N VAL A 39 -9.60 5.18 1.16
CA VAL A 39 -8.39 4.36 1.42
C VAL A 39 -8.77 2.99 1.99
N ALA A 40 -9.71 2.93 2.93
CA ALA A 40 -10.18 1.67 3.49
C ALA A 40 -10.79 0.75 2.43
N ASP A 41 -11.60 1.28 1.52
CA ASP A 41 -12.20 0.49 0.43
C ASP A 41 -11.15 -0.07 -0.51
N VAL A 42 -10.17 0.75 -0.92
CA VAL A 42 -9.09 0.31 -1.81
C VAL A 42 -8.18 -0.70 -1.12
N LEU A 43 -7.83 -0.48 0.15
CA LEU A 43 -7.00 -1.40 0.92
C LEU A 43 -7.69 -2.77 1.09
N ASN A 44 -8.96 -2.80 1.49
CA ASN A 44 -9.72 -4.04 1.59
C ASN A 44 -9.81 -4.79 0.25
N LYS A 45 -10.01 -4.05 -0.85
CA LYS A 45 -9.96 -4.64 -2.20
C LYS A 45 -8.58 -5.22 -2.51
N THR A 46 -7.51 -4.51 -2.18
CA THR A 46 -6.13 -4.98 -2.41
C THR A 46 -5.81 -6.25 -1.62
N LEU A 47 -6.22 -6.31 -0.34
CA LEU A 47 -6.06 -7.51 0.49
C LEU A 47 -6.81 -8.70 -0.12
N ARG A 48 -8.06 -8.52 -0.55
CA ARG A 48 -8.82 -9.55 -1.26
C ARG A 48 -8.10 -10.03 -2.52
N ASP A 49 -7.61 -9.10 -3.34
CA ASP A 49 -6.96 -9.42 -4.60
C ASP A 49 -5.62 -10.15 -4.37
N LEU A 50 -4.87 -9.81 -3.30
CA LEU A 50 -3.68 -10.55 -2.86
C LEU A 50 -4.03 -11.99 -2.44
N ILE A 51 -5.10 -12.18 -1.65
CA ILE A 51 -5.57 -13.49 -1.24
C ILE A 51 -5.94 -14.35 -2.45
N VAL A 52 -6.71 -13.79 -3.39
CA VAL A 52 -7.10 -14.50 -4.61
C VAL A 52 -5.87 -14.95 -5.42
N ARG A 53 -4.84 -14.11 -5.52
CA ARG A 53 -3.57 -14.48 -6.20
C ARG A 53 -2.83 -15.62 -5.52
N CYS A 54 -2.95 -15.72 -4.20
CA CYS A 54 -2.30 -16.75 -3.39
C CYS A 54 -3.12 -18.04 -3.29
N THR A 55 -4.38 -18.03 -3.74
CA THR A 55 -5.28 -19.21 -3.66
C THR A 55 -4.91 -20.24 -4.72
N ARG A 56 -4.82 -21.50 -4.30
CA ARG A 56 -4.63 -22.69 -5.14
C ARG A 56 -5.65 -23.76 -4.70
N ASP A 57 -5.68 -24.89 -5.37
CA ASP A 57 -6.62 -25.98 -5.06
C ASP A 57 -6.54 -26.45 -3.59
N GLU A 58 -5.34 -26.37 -2.98
CA GLU A 58 -5.07 -26.79 -1.60
C GLU A 58 -5.36 -25.67 -0.56
N GLY A 59 -5.78 -24.48 -1.00
CA GLY A 59 -6.01 -23.29 -0.16
C GLY A 59 -5.07 -22.12 -0.44
N VAL A 60 -5.01 -21.18 0.51
CA VAL A 60 -4.19 -19.97 0.37
C VAL A 60 -2.73 -20.26 0.74
N ARG A 61 -1.81 -20.02 -0.16
CA ARG A 61 -0.37 -20.21 0.06
C ARG A 61 0.29 -18.93 0.60
N ASP A 62 1.16 -19.09 1.59
CA ASP A 62 1.84 -17.98 2.28
C ASP A 62 3.04 -17.44 1.46
N TYR A 63 2.72 -16.79 0.35
CA TYR A 63 3.69 -16.04 -0.43
C TYR A 63 4.00 -14.66 0.16
N PHE A 64 3.10 -14.16 1.02
CA PHE A 64 3.19 -12.82 1.60
C PHE A 64 2.96 -12.86 3.11
N SER A 65 3.75 -12.03 3.82
CA SER A 65 3.42 -11.53 5.15
C SER A 65 2.84 -10.13 5.01
N VAL A 66 1.65 -9.88 5.55
CA VAL A 66 0.93 -8.62 5.34
C VAL A 66 0.62 -7.95 6.68
N GLY A 67 0.86 -6.65 6.77
CA GLY A 67 0.52 -5.82 7.90
C GLY A 67 -0.10 -4.50 7.49
N VAL A 68 -0.90 -3.91 8.38
CA VAL A 68 -1.45 -2.56 8.22
C VAL A 68 -1.18 -1.79 9.51
N LEU A 69 -0.35 -0.77 9.43
CA LEU A 69 -0.09 0.18 10.51
C LEU A 69 -0.91 1.45 10.23
N GLY A 70 -1.80 1.79 11.14
CA GLY A 70 -2.48 3.07 11.14
C GLY A 70 -1.78 4.04 12.10
N TYR A 71 -1.69 5.31 11.74
CA TYR A 71 -1.11 6.35 12.61
C TYR A 71 -1.99 7.60 12.65
N GLY A 72 -2.19 8.15 13.85
CA GLY A 72 -3.11 9.25 14.12
C GLY A 72 -3.14 9.62 15.60
N ALA A 73 -4.32 10.00 16.14
CA ALA A 73 -4.50 10.47 17.53
C ALA A 73 -3.94 9.52 18.60
N SER A 74 -3.98 8.20 18.35
CA SER A 74 -3.51 7.18 19.30
C SER A 74 -2.06 6.74 19.03
N GLY A 75 -1.26 7.54 18.34
CA GLY A 75 0.06 7.13 17.86
C GLY A 75 -0.04 6.07 16.78
N VAL A 76 0.94 5.17 16.73
CA VAL A 76 1.02 4.07 15.75
C VAL A 76 0.40 2.81 16.33
N ARG A 77 -0.50 2.19 15.57
CA ARG A 77 -1.21 0.97 15.98
C ARG A 77 -1.32 -0.05 14.85
N ASN A 78 -1.48 -1.31 15.20
CA ASN A 78 -1.93 -2.31 14.24
C ASN A 78 -3.39 -1.99 13.87
N ALA A 79 -3.64 -1.71 12.60
CA ALA A 79 -4.98 -1.39 12.11
C ALA A 79 -5.80 -2.63 11.74
N LEU A 80 -5.16 -3.80 11.62
CA LEU A 80 -5.85 -5.08 11.58
C LEU A 80 -6.28 -5.47 12.99
N THR A 81 -7.53 -5.89 13.14
CA THR A 81 -8.14 -6.19 14.43
C THR A 81 -8.50 -7.67 14.55
N GLY A 82 -9.11 -8.07 15.67
CA GLY A 82 -9.50 -9.47 15.92
C GLY A 82 -8.27 -10.38 16.02
N SER A 83 -8.31 -11.54 15.37
CA SER A 83 -7.22 -12.53 15.40
C SER A 83 -5.90 -12.04 14.79
N LEU A 84 -5.94 -10.98 13.96
CA LEU A 84 -4.78 -10.43 13.28
C LEU A 84 -4.05 -9.35 14.10
N SER A 85 -4.64 -8.87 15.20
CA SER A 85 -4.08 -7.77 15.99
C SER A 85 -2.83 -8.15 16.81
N SER A 86 -2.60 -9.45 17.03
CA SER A 86 -1.49 -9.94 17.84
C SER A 86 -0.12 -9.89 17.15
N SER A 87 -0.09 -9.69 15.84
CA SER A 87 1.14 -9.62 15.06
C SER A 87 1.11 -8.41 14.11
N TRP A 88 2.24 -7.72 13.96
CA TRP A 88 2.40 -6.62 13.00
C TRP A 88 2.41 -7.08 11.54
N LEU A 89 2.85 -8.31 11.31
CA LEU A 89 2.82 -8.98 9.99
C LEU A 89 2.17 -10.35 10.15
N ASN A 90 1.19 -10.62 9.35
CA ASN A 90 0.44 -11.87 9.34
C ASN A 90 0.65 -12.60 8.02
N PRO A 91 0.83 -13.94 8.00
CA PRO A 91 0.82 -14.69 6.75
C PRO A 91 -0.52 -14.50 6.03
N ILE A 92 -0.48 -14.45 4.70
CA ILE A 92 -1.68 -14.14 3.88
C ILE A 92 -2.81 -15.16 4.10
N SER A 93 -2.51 -16.40 4.47
CA SER A 93 -3.49 -17.40 4.85
C SER A 93 -4.24 -17.03 6.13
N ALA A 94 -3.54 -16.46 7.14
CA ALA A 94 -4.17 -15.93 8.34
C ALA A 94 -5.05 -14.72 8.03
N VAL A 95 -4.58 -13.80 7.15
CA VAL A 95 -5.38 -12.65 6.68
C VAL A 95 -6.66 -13.13 6.00
N SER A 96 -6.57 -14.17 5.16
CA SER A 96 -7.75 -14.77 4.50
C SER A 96 -8.82 -15.23 5.49
N ASN A 97 -8.41 -15.76 6.64
CA ASN A 97 -9.32 -16.25 7.68
C ASN A 97 -9.73 -15.18 8.70
N GLY A 98 -9.09 -14.01 8.68
CA GLY A 98 -9.25 -12.96 9.68
C GLY A 98 -10.15 -11.80 9.25
N THR A 99 -11.10 -12.00 8.34
CA THR A 99 -12.07 -10.98 7.94
C THR A 99 -12.92 -10.53 9.14
N LEU A 100 -13.08 -9.21 9.32
CA LEU A 100 -13.96 -8.66 10.35
C LEU A 100 -15.43 -8.92 10.03
N ARG A 101 -15.80 -8.74 8.76
CA ARG A 101 -17.15 -8.96 8.23
C ARG A 101 -17.13 -9.03 6.71
N VAL A 102 -18.23 -9.48 6.16
CA VAL A 102 -18.49 -9.43 4.70
C VAL A 102 -19.72 -8.56 4.49
N GLU A 103 -19.55 -7.49 3.74
CA GLU A 103 -20.63 -6.56 3.35
C GLU A 103 -21.21 -6.95 1.99
N GLU A 104 -22.50 -6.72 1.80
CA GLU A 104 -23.12 -6.74 0.48
C GLU A 104 -23.09 -5.33 -0.11
N ARG A 105 -22.44 -5.18 -1.25
CA ARG A 105 -22.33 -3.89 -1.96
C ARG A 105 -22.89 -4.01 -3.37
N GLN A 106 -23.48 -2.92 -3.86
CA GLN A 106 -23.96 -2.84 -5.25
C GLN A 106 -22.82 -2.39 -6.16
N LYS A 107 -22.59 -3.16 -7.22
CA LYS A 107 -21.67 -2.82 -8.30
C LYS A 107 -22.47 -2.72 -9.61
N MET A 108 -22.28 -1.63 -10.33
CA MET A 108 -22.87 -1.51 -11.67
C MET A 108 -22.04 -2.40 -12.62
N VAL A 109 -22.69 -3.31 -13.30
CA VAL A 109 -22.11 -4.21 -14.30
C VAL A 109 -22.86 -4.07 -15.61
N ASP A 110 -22.17 -4.34 -16.72
CA ASP A 110 -22.78 -4.38 -18.05
C ASP A 110 -23.92 -5.43 -18.07
N ASP A 111 -25.10 -5.03 -18.52
CA ASP A 111 -26.28 -5.89 -18.60
C ASP A 111 -26.33 -6.74 -19.89
N GLY A 112 -25.31 -6.63 -20.74
CA GLY A 112 -25.23 -7.32 -22.03
C GLY A 112 -26.09 -6.69 -23.14
N ALA A 113 -26.85 -5.63 -22.83
CA ALA A 113 -27.69 -4.90 -23.78
C ALA A 113 -27.21 -3.46 -24.01
N GLY A 114 -26.02 -3.12 -23.52
CA GLY A 114 -25.42 -1.79 -23.61
C GLY A 114 -25.80 -0.86 -22.47
N GLY A 115 -26.48 -1.37 -21.42
CA GLY A 115 -26.80 -0.67 -20.18
C GLY A 115 -25.98 -1.15 -18.99
N LEU A 116 -26.20 -0.54 -17.83
CA LEU A 116 -25.61 -0.95 -16.57
C LEU A 116 -26.69 -1.39 -15.58
N ALA A 117 -26.57 -2.59 -15.04
CA ALA A 117 -27.47 -3.12 -14.01
C ALA A 117 -26.74 -3.26 -12.65
N PRO A 118 -27.41 -2.99 -11.52
CA PRO A 118 -26.82 -3.19 -10.21
C PRO A 118 -26.72 -4.69 -9.90
N GLN A 119 -25.52 -5.14 -9.56
CA GLN A 119 -25.25 -6.50 -9.08
C GLN A 119 -24.77 -6.45 -7.64
N SER A 120 -25.37 -7.28 -6.76
CA SER A 120 -24.87 -7.46 -5.40
C SER A 120 -23.57 -8.26 -5.42
N VAL A 121 -22.52 -7.73 -4.78
CA VAL A 121 -21.23 -8.38 -4.64
C VAL A 121 -20.82 -8.44 -3.18
N LYS A 122 -20.24 -9.56 -2.76
CA LYS A 122 -19.65 -9.70 -1.43
C LYS A 122 -18.34 -8.93 -1.35
N PHE A 123 -18.23 -8.07 -0.36
CA PHE A 123 -17.06 -7.25 -0.09
C PHE A 123 -16.51 -7.56 1.30
N PRO A 124 -15.41 -8.32 1.42
CA PRO A 124 -14.79 -8.61 2.70
C PRO A 124 -14.07 -7.37 3.25
N VAL A 125 -14.17 -7.17 4.56
CA VAL A 125 -13.58 -6.04 5.28
C VAL A 125 -12.65 -6.56 6.36
N TRP A 126 -11.39 -6.12 6.33
CA TRP A 126 -10.35 -6.34 7.33
C TRP A 126 -9.97 -5.08 8.08
N PHE A 127 -10.20 -3.92 7.45
CA PHE A 127 -9.74 -2.62 7.89
C PHE A 127 -10.88 -1.60 7.77
N ASP A 128 -11.18 -0.94 8.90
CA ASP A 128 -12.19 0.13 8.95
C ASP A 128 -11.57 1.51 8.78
N ALA A 129 -12.31 2.42 8.16
CA ALA A 129 -11.91 3.81 8.03
C ALA A 129 -11.81 4.47 9.41
N THR A 130 -10.71 5.17 9.65
CA THR A 130 -10.49 5.96 10.86
C THR A 130 -9.84 7.28 10.48
N ALA A 131 -10.27 8.38 11.13
CA ALA A 131 -9.69 9.70 10.90
C ALA A 131 -9.79 10.53 12.18
N ASP A 132 -8.67 10.68 12.90
CA ASP A 132 -8.59 11.49 14.13
C ASP A 132 -7.14 11.88 14.47
N GLY A 133 -6.95 13.06 15.07
CA GLY A 133 -5.68 13.55 15.58
C GLY A 133 -4.70 14.09 14.55
N GLY A 134 -3.42 14.06 14.89
CA GLY A 134 -2.31 14.51 14.06
C GLY A 134 -1.74 13.43 13.16
N THR A 135 -0.59 13.72 12.54
CA THR A 135 0.10 12.87 11.55
C THR A 135 1.49 12.49 12.07
N PRO A 136 1.63 11.55 13.04
CA PRO A 136 2.93 11.14 13.58
C PRO A 136 3.67 10.22 12.59
N MET A 137 4.12 10.80 11.49
CA MET A 137 4.73 10.08 10.36
C MET A 137 6.10 9.52 10.70
N CYS A 138 6.91 10.26 11.48
CA CYS A 138 8.22 9.79 11.92
C CYS A 138 8.08 8.55 12.82
N GLU A 139 7.13 8.57 13.78
CA GLU A 139 6.83 7.43 14.63
C GLU A 139 6.36 6.22 13.80
N ALA A 140 5.50 6.44 12.79
CA ALA A 140 5.02 5.39 11.91
C ALA A 140 6.14 4.72 11.11
N LEU A 141 7.05 5.51 10.52
CA LEU A 141 8.20 5.01 9.78
C LEU A 141 9.21 4.31 10.70
N ALA A 142 9.42 4.82 11.91
CA ALA A 142 10.28 4.17 12.91
C ALA A 142 9.70 2.80 13.31
N LYS A 143 8.39 2.72 13.55
CA LYS A 143 7.73 1.44 13.86
C LYS A 143 7.78 0.46 12.71
N ALA A 144 7.59 0.93 11.49
CA ALA A 144 7.77 0.11 10.29
C ALA A 144 9.20 -0.43 10.19
N SER A 145 10.21 0.39 10.54
CA SER A 145 11.62 -0.02 10.56
C SER A 145 11.88 -1.16 11.53
N GLU A 146 11.35 -1.08 12.77
CA GLU A 146 11.46 -2.16 13.75
C GLU A 146 10.86 -3.47 13.21
N VAL A 147 9.61 -3.41 12.75
CA VAL A 147 8.87 -4.58 12.24
C VAL A 147 9.59 -5.24 11.06
N LEU A 148 10.09 -4.42 10.13
CA LEU A 148 10.71 -4.94 8.91
C LEU A 148 12.16 -5.37 9.12
N ALA A 149 12.89 -4.79 10.09
CA ALA A 149 14.21 -5.29 10.50
C ALA A 149 14.09 -6.70 11.08
N ASP A 150 13.16 -6.92 11.99
CA ASP A 150 12.91 -8.24 12.58
C ASP A 150 12.52 -9.27 11.51
N TRP A 151 11.60 -8.88 10.60
CA TRP A 151 11.18 -9.76 9.53
C TRP A 151 12.32 -10.09 8.56
N SER A 152 13.12 -9.10 8.14
CA SER A 152 14.25 -9.28 7.22
C SER A 152 15.33 -10.17 7.80
N ASN A 153 15.61 -10.05 9.11
CA ASN A 153 16.54 -10.90 9.82
C ASN A 153 16.09 -12.37 9.87
N GLN A 154 14.79 -12.61 9.96
CA GLN A 154 14.20 -13.95 9.93
C GLN A 154 14.11 -14.52 8.52
N ASN A 155 14.10 -13.68 7.49
CA ASN A 155 13.91 -14.03 6.09
C ASN A 155 15.02 -13.47 5.18
N PRO A 156 16.30 -13.73 5.46
CA PRO A 156 17.42 -13.04 4.80
C PRO A 156 17.54 -13.31 3.29
N ASN A 157 16.98 -14.41 2.80
CA ASN A 157 17.03 -14.78 1.38
C ASN A 157 15.76 -14.42 0.60
N SER A 158 14.78 -13.83 1.27
CA SER A 158 13.51 -13.44 0.66
C SER A 158 13.65 -12.18 -0.20
N PHE A 159 12.67 -11.95 -1.07
CA PHE A 159 12.52 -10.65 -1.73
C PHE A 159 12.34 -9.56 -0.66
N PRO A 160 12.98 -8.39 -0.79
CA PRO A 160 12.90 -7.35 0.24
C PRO A 160 11.46 -6.87 0.45
N PRO A 161 11.14 -6.45 1.69
CA PRO A 161 9.82 -5.89 1.99
C PRO A 161 9.48 -4.65 1.16
N THR A 162 8.19 -4.47 0.90
CA THR A 162 7.64 -3.25 0.31
C THR A 162 6.71 -2.57 1.31
N VAL A 163 6.94 -1.28 1.55
CA VAL A 163 6.08 -0.40 2.32
C VAL A 163 5.24 0.44 1.37
N LEU A 164 3.93 0.40 1.54
CA LEU A 164 2.96 1.21 0.81
C LEU A 164 2.42 2.26 1.80
N HIS A 165 2.94 3.47 1.72
CA HIS A 165 2.60 4.57 2.61
C HIS A 165 1.55 5.47 1.96
N ILE A 166 0.42 5.67 2.63
CA ILE A 166 -0.73 6.44 2.16
C ILE A 166 -0.99 7.58 3.14
N THR A 167 -0.91 8.82 2.67
CA THR A 167 -1.07 10.03 3.48
C THR A 167 -1.76 11.13 2.69
N ASP A 168 -2.39 12.08 3.38
CA ASP A 168 -2.94 13.30 2.79
C ASP A 168 -2.28 14.57 3.33
N GLY A 169 -1.30 14.44 4.26
CA GLY A 169 -0.79 15.55 5.03
C GLY A 169 0.70 15.52 5.28
N GLU A 170 1.13 16.59 5.95
CA GLU A 170 2.49 16.78 6.41
C GLU A 170 2.68 16.11 7.78
N SER A 171 3.91 15.67 8.06
CA SER A 171 4.30 15.15 9.36
C SER A 171 4.10 16.20 10.46
N THR A 172 3.52 15.79 11.61
CA THR A 172 3.36 16.65 12.79
C THR A 172 4.38 16.37 13.88
N ASP A 173 5.24 15.36 13.72
CA ASP A 173 6.22 14.89 14.71
C ASP A 173 7.68 15.04 14.25
N GLY A 174 7.94 15.80 13.18
CA GLY A 174 9.28 16.12 12.70
C GLY A 174 9.48 15.88 11.21
N ASP A 175 10.75 15.90 10.77
CA ASP A 175 11.13 15.60 9.39
C ASP A 175 11.25 14.08 9.19
N PRO A 176 10.37 13.46 8.39
CA PRO A 176 10.37 12.02 8.16
C PRO A 176 11.44 11.54 7.18
N GLU A 177 12.16 12.43 6.47
CA GLU A 177 13.08 12.04 5.39
C GLU A 177 14.23 11.15 5.91
N GLN A 178 14.81 11.50 7.08
CA GLN A 178 15.86 10.69 7.68
C GLN A 178 15.36 9.31 8.10
N VAL A 179 14.18 9.24 8.73
CA VAL A 179 13.59 7.97 9.16
C VAL A 179 13.25 7.09 7.97
N ALA A 180 12.73 7.68 6.88
CA ALA A 180 12.47 6.97 5.63
C ALA A 180 13.76 6.42 5.00
N SER A 181 14.86 7.20 5.06
CA SER A 181 16.17 6.74 4.59
C SER A 181 16.68 5.55 5.42
N MET A 182 16.52 5.58 6.74
CA MET A 182 16.90 4.45 7.63
C MET A 182 16.06 3.20 7.32
N LEU A 183 14.75 3.35 7.11
CA LEU A 183 13.85 2.27 6.71
C LEU A 183 14.34 1.60 5.41
N GLN A 184 14.73 2.38 4.41
CA GLN A 184 15.20 1.86 3.12
C GLN A 184 16.58 1.17 3.18
N GLN A 185 17.36 1.38 4.25
CA GLN A 185 18.63 0.69 4.49
C GLN A 185 18.44 -0.72 5.06
N ILE A 186 17.28 -1.02 5.65
CA ILE A 186 16.94 -2.38 6.07
C ILE A 186 16.90 -3.25 4.80
N SER A 187 17.55 -4.40 4.84
CA SER A 187 17.72 -5.21 3.63
C SER A 187 17.67 -6.70 3.91
N THR A 188 17.29 -7.44 2.89
CA THR A 188 17.61 -8.85 2.73
C THR A 188 18.82 -9.00 1.81
N ASN A 189 19.30 -10.22 1.59
CA ASN A 189 20.35 -10.49 0.61
C ASN A 189 19.99 -10.08 -0.83
N ASN A 190 18.72 -9.81 -1.09
CA ASN A 190 18.16 -9.48 -2.40
C ASN A 190 17.91 -7.99 -2.62
N GLY A 191 18.08 -7.14 -1.62
CA GLY A 191 17.94 -5.68 -1.74
C GLY A 191 17.39 -5.00 -0.50
N GLY A 192 17.34 -3.68 -0.52
CA GLY A 192 16.77 -2.85 0.55
C GLY A 192 15.24 -2.79 0.48
N VAL A 193 14.64 -2.39 1.60
CA VAL A 193 13.19 -2.12 1.69
C VAL A 193 12.79 -1.08 0.63
N LEU A 194 11.69 -1.35 -0.05
CA LEU A 194 11.09 -0.43 -1.00
C LEU A 194 10.01 0.40 -0.31
N LEU A 195 10.15 1.72 -0.34
CA LEU A 195 9.15 2.65 0.18
C LEU A 195 8.43 3.34 -0.97
N TYR A 196 7.12 3.15 -1.06
CA TYR A 196 6.23 3.69 -2.08
C TYR A 196 5.24 4.65 -1.43
N ASN A 197 5.16 5.89 -1.93
CA ASN A 197 4.34 6.93 -1.35
C ASN A 197 3.12 7.24 -2.22
N ILE A 198 1.96 7.30 -1.61
CA ILE A 198 0.69 7.63 -2.22
C ILE A 198 0.09 8.81 -1.47
N HIS A 199 -0.01 9.94 -2.15
CA HIS A 199 -0.70 11.09 -1.62
C HIS A 199 -2.16 11.09 -2.10
N VAL A 200 -3.09 11.19 -1.16
CA VAL A 200 -4.51 11.38 -1.43
C VAL A 200 -4.92 12.81 -1.04
N SER A 201 -5.73 13.47 -1.83
CA SER A 201 -6.15 14.84 -1.52
C SER A 201 -7.55 15.15 -2.06
N ASN A 202 -8.01 16.36 -1.75
CA ASN A 202 -9.22 16.95 -2.30
C ASN A 202 -8.92 18.03 -3.37
N LEU A 203 -7.69 18.08 -3.88
CA LEU A 203 -7.29 19.03 -4.90
C LEU A 203 -7.94 18.69 -6.25
N SER A 204 -8.53 19.71 -6.88
CA SER A 204 -9.05 19.56 -8.24
C SER A 204 -7.91 19.76 -9.26
N MET A 205 -7.04 18.76 -9.35
CA MET A 205 -5.94 18.72 -10.31
C MET A 205 -5.68 17.27 -10.74
N GLU A 206 -5.11 17.09 -11.92
CA GLU A 206 -4.72 15.78 -12.43
C GLU A 206 -3.66 15.12 -11.53
N PRO A 207 -3.74 13.79 -11.32
CA PRO A 207 -2.73 13.05 -10.59
C PRO A 207 -1.36 13.13 -11.25
N ILE A 208 -0.31 13.40 -10.45
CA ILE A 208 1.09 13.32 -10.90
C ILE A 208 1.59 11.92 -10.56
N LYS A 209 1.90 11.13 -11.60
CA LYS A 209 2.23 9.71 -11.47
C LYS A 209 3.69 9.46 -11.79
N TYR A 210 4.36 8.73 -10.90
CA TYR A 210 5.72 8.21 -11.12
C TYR A 210 6.73 9.27 -11.56
N PRO A 211 6.78 10.44 -10.89
CA PRO A 211 7.65 11.52 -11.33
C PRO A 211 9.12 11.08 -11.33
N SER A 212 9.89 11.54 -12.32
CA SER A 212 11.35 11.33 -12.39
C SER A 212 12.15 12.53 -11.88
N THR A 213 11.48 13.65 -11.65
CA THR A 213 12.05 14.85 -11.03
C THR A 213 11.03 15.48 -10.07
N ASP A 214 11.50 16.23 -9.09
CA ASP A 214 10.64 16.95 -8.15
C ASP A 214 10.11 18.30 -8.69
N SER A 215 10.65 18.77 -9.81
CA SER A 215 10.28 20.06 -10.41
C SER A 215 8.83 20.13 -10.91
N VAL A 216 8.20 18.97 -11.14
CA VAL A 216 6.79 18.87 -11.57
C VAL A 216 5.82 18.88 -10.39
N LEU A 217 6.33 18.83 -9.16
CA LEU A 217 5.52 18.71 -7.95
C LEU A 217 5.13 20.09 -7.39
N PRO A 218 3.89 20.25 -6.88
CA PRO A 218 3.31 21.56 -6.62
C PRO A 218 3.83 22.26 -5.35
N ASN A 219 4.35 21.51 -4.38
CA ASN A 219 4.75 22.05 -3.07
C ASN A 219 5.86 21.21 -2.40
N GLU A 220 6.41 21.72 -1.31
CA GLU A 220 7.52 21.05 -0.59
C GLU A 220 7.11 19.72 0.05
N HIS A 221 5.86 19.55 0.47
CA HIS A 221 5.36 18.27 0.96
C HIS A 221 5.40 17.20 -0.14
N ALA A 222 4.92 17.51 -1.34
CA ALA A 222 5.01 16.59 -2.48
C ALA A 222 6.46 16.26 -2.83
N LYS A 223 7.36 17.23 -2.79
CA LYS A 223 8.81 17.02 -3.01
C LYS A 223 9.44 16.16 -1.91
N LEU A 224 9.01 16.33 -0.66
CA LEU A 224 9.44 15.47 0.45
C LEU A 224 9.03 14.01 0.20
N LEU A 225 7.77 13.74 -0.14
CA LEU A 225 7.31 12.40 -0.49
C LEU A 225 8.10 11.82 -1.69
N PHE A 226 8.44 12.64 -2.67
CA PHE A 226 9.29 12.23 -3.80
C PHE A 226 10.69 11.79 -3.33
N ARG A 227 11.35 12.59 -2.48
CA ARG A 227 12.68 12.23 -1.95
C ARG A 227 12.64 10.95 -1.12
N MET A 228 11.58 10.76 -0.33
CA MET A 228 11.36 9.56 0.46
C MET A 228 11.05 8.33 -0.40
N SER A 229 10.61 8.48 -1.64
CA SER A 229 10.18 7.36 -2.47
C SER A 229 11.35 6.59 -3.09
N SER A 230 11.27 5.26 -3.08
CA SER A 230 12.20 4.39 -3.80
C SER A 230 12.01 4.51 -5.31
N SER A 231 13.05 4.22 -6.09
CA SER A 231 12.89 3.97 -7.53
C SER A 231 12.36 2.55 -7.76
N PHE A 232 11.68 2.33 -8.88
CA PHE A 232 11.16 1.01 -9.21
C PHE A 232 12.27 0.05 -9.64
N PRO A 233 12.35 -1.17 -9.09
CA PRO A 233 13.18 -2.25 -9.63
C PRO A 233 12.83 -2.55 -11.09
N GLU A 234 13.80 -3.05 -11.85
CA GLU A 234 13.65 -3.29 -13.29
C GLU A 234 12.47 -4.21 -13.64
N HIS A 235 12.30 -5.31 -12.90
CA HIS A 235 11.18 -6.24 -13.13
C HIS A 235 9.81 -5.58 -12.89
N ILE A 236 9.71 -4.66 -11.91
CA ILE A 236 8.50 -3.88 -11.65
C ILE A 236 8.22 -2.91 -12.81
N ARG A 237 9.27 -2.23 -13.33
CA ARG A 237 9.11 -1.36 -14.51
C ARG A 237 8.64 -2.14 -15.73
N LYS A 238 9.20 -3.33 -15.96
CA LYS A 238 8.77 -4.22 -17.04
C LYS A 238 7.31 -4.65 -16.85
N TYR A 239 6.94 -5.07 -15.65
CA TYR A 239 5.54 -5.43 -15.35
C TYR A 239 4.58 -4.26 -15.59
N ALA A 240 4.91 -3.05 -15.15
CA ALA A 240 4.11 -1.85 -15.38
C ALA A 240 3.87 -1.61 -16.88
N GLN A 241 4.89 -1.80 -17.70
CA GLN A 241 4.77 -1.69 -19.15
C GLN A 241 3.91 -2.80 -19.75
N ASP A 242 4.16 -4.07 -19.38
CA ASP A 242 3.52 -5.24 -20.01
C ASP A 242 2.03 -5.35 -19.61
N ALA A 243 1.70 -5.05 -18.34
CA ALA A 243 0.35 -5.24 -17.80
C ALA A 243 -0.54 -4.00 -17.87
N HIS A 244 0.06 -2.81 -17.82
CA HIS A 244 -0.69 -1.55 -17.73
C HIS A 244 -0.34 -0.54 -18.83
N GLY A 245 0.62 -0.83 -19.70
CA GLY A 245 1.10 0.10 -20.73
C GLY A 245 1.83 1.33 -20.16
N ILE A 246 2.31 1.25 -18.89
CA ILE A 246 2.96 2.35 -18.19
C ILE A 246 4.47 2.27 -18.38
N THR A 247 5.04 3.26 -19.07
CA THR A 247 6.49 3.36 -19.25
C THR A 247 7.12 4.08 -18.05
N LEU A 248 7.95 3.36 -17.29
CA LEU A 248 8.71 3.87 -16.15
C LEU A 248 10.20 3.94 -16.49
N SER A 249 10.80 5.13 -16.32
CA SER A 249 12.25 5.30 -16.46
C SER A 249 12.99 4.77 -15.21
N PRO A 250 14.31 4.55 -15.27
CA PRO A 250 15.10 4.21 -14.08
C PRO A 250 15.04 5.25 -12.96
N GLU A 251 14.80 6.51 -13.32
CA GLU A 251 14.67 7.65 -12.41
C GLU A 251 13.27 7.81 -11.83
N SER A 252 12.26 7.14 -12.42
CA SER A 252 10.89 7.21 -11.95
C SER A 252 10.78 6.74 -10.50
N LYS A 253 10.21 7.62 -9.66
CA LYS A 253 9.97 7.33 -8.25
C LYS A 253 8.63 6.63 -8.05
N ALA A 254 8.61 5.69 -7.11
CA ALA A 254 7.41 5.00 -6.70
C ALA A 254 6.51 5.92 -5.87
N MET A 255 5.94 6.90 -6.54
CA MET A 255 5.07 7.92 -5.96
C MET A 255 3.91 8.25 -6.89
N VAL A 256 2.74 8.48 -6.28
CA VAL A 256 1.60 9.15 -6.93
C VAL A 256 1.16 10.30 -6.04
N PHE A 257 1.06 11.50 -6.60
CA PHE A 257 0.52 12.68 -5.94
C PHE A 257 -0.90 12.95 -6.42
N ASN A 258 -1.81 13.27 -5.49
CA ASN A 258 -3.24 13.47 -5.76
C ASN A 258 -3.91 12.24 -6.40
N ALA A 259 -3.66 11.06 -5.81
CA ALA A 259 -4.15 9.80 -6.35
C ALA A 259 -5.68 9.69 -6.27
N GLU A 260 -6.30 9.31 -7.36
CA GLU A 260 -7.68 8.88 -7.44
C GLU A 260 -7.79 7.33 -7.31
N ALA A 261 -9.02 6.80 -7.35
CA ALA A 261 -9.27 5.37 -7.12
C ALA A 261 -8.52 4.47 -8.12
N GLU A 262 -8.48 4.88 -9.36
CA GLU A 262 -7.86 4.10 -10.43
C GLU A 262 -6.34 4.05 -10.27
N GLU A 263 -5.73 5.21 -9.99
CA GLU A 263 -4.28 5.31 -9.76
C GLU A 263 -3.86 4.54 -8.53
N LEU A 264 -4.60 4.65 -7.44
CA LEU A 264 -4.30 3.93 -6.20
C LEU A 264 -4.36 2.41 -6.42
N VAL A 265 -5.38 1.90 -7.09
CA VAL A 265 -5.50 0.47 -7.41
C VAL A 265 -4.37 -0.01 -8.32
N LYS A 266 -4.06 0.74 -9.38
CA LYS A 266 -2.95 0.41 -10.30
C LYS A 266 -1.60 0.44 -9.59
N PHE A 267 -1.37 1.46 -8.77
CA PHE A 267 -0.11 1.59 -8.03
C PHE A 267 0.09 0.45 -7.03
N MET A 268 -0.96 0.08 -6.31
CA MET A 268 -0.93 -1.08 -5.41
C MET A 268 -0.70 -2.39 -6.17
N ASP A 269 -1.32 -2.57 -7.36
CA ASP A 269 -1.08 -3.75 -8.18
C ASP A 269 0.37 -3.83 -8.65
N ILE A 270 0.93 -2.73 -9.16
CA ILE A 270 2.33 -2.63 -9.59
C ILE A 270 3.27 -2.91 -8.39
N GLY A 271 3.04 -2.25 -7.26
CA GLY A 271 3.87 -2.37 -6.06
C GLY A 271 3.82 -3.74 -5.39
N SER A 272 2.77 -4.52 -5.64
CA SER A 272 2.57 -5.84 -5.04
C SER A 272 2.96 -7.01 -5.97
N ARG A 273 3.66 -6.76 -7.08
CA ARG A 273 4.04 -7.81 -8.02
C ARG A 273 5.45 -8.33 -7.78
N PRO A 274 5.58 -9.61 -7.41
CA PRO A 274 6.87 -10.27 -7.40
C PRO A 274 7.39 -10.52 -8.82
N ALA A 275 8.71 -10.68 -8.95
CA ALA A 275 9.34 -11.07 -10.22
C ALA A 275 8.84 -12.41 -10.72
N ALA A 276 8.59 -13.37 -9.81
CA ALA A 276 7.96 -14.66 -10.09
C ALA A 276 7.30 -15.20 -8.81
N MET A 277 6.20 -15.94 -8.96
CA MET A 277 5.54 -16.72 -7.91
C MET A 277 5.53 -18.19 -8.32
N ARG A 278 6.05 -19.08 -7.47
CA ARG A 278 6.02 -20.54 -7.67
C ARG A 278 5.25 -21.26 -6.58
#